data_a84194f2314b3a7e1f830a2c3706489d
#
_entry.id   a84194f2314b3a7e1f830a2c3706489d
#
_cell.length_a   1.000
_cell.length_b   1.000
_cell.length_c   1.000
_cell.angle_alpha   90.00
_cell.angle_beta   90.00
_cell.angle_gamma   90.00
#
_symmetry.space_group_name_H-M   'P 1'
#
loop_
_entity.id
_entity.type
_entity.pdbx_description
1 polymer ?
#
loop_
_entity_poly.entity_id
_entity_poly.type
_entity_poly.pdbx_seq_one_letter_code
_entity_poly.pdbx_strand_id
1 'polypeptide(L)'
;MKESLGTTGLVLNEPLLWEKDQKGRCGFSLPRRDVDSFPMDKDVTGDVPDFPDLSEVDVVRHYTRLSQWNFGVDTGMYPLGSCTMKYNPKTNERQAQTPGFSGAHPMLPTNLTQGALKLMFELQGFLAEITGMDAVTLQPAAGAHGELAGMLLIWAFHKSKGSHRSKIIVPDTAHGTNPASASLCGFRSVPVKSNEQGILSPEAVDEVMDEETAGIMVTNPNTLGLFEENIIQIADIVHSKGGLVYCDGANMNAVMGIADMGKIGIDVLHLNLHKTFSTPHGGGGPGAGPVCVKKQLEPFL
;
A
#
# COMPACT_ATOMS: atom_id res chain seq x y z
N MET A 1 -17.32 -36.46 -6.38
CA MET A 1 -16.40 -35.33 -6.10
C MET A 1 -17.18 -34.04 -6.37
N LYS A 2 -17.34 -33.17 -5.39
CA LYS A 2 -17.94 -31.85 -5.64
C LYS A 2 -16.92 -31.06 -6.44
N GLU A 3 -17.25 -30.69 -7.67
CA GLU A 3 -16.47 -29.71 -8.43
C GLU A 3 -16.41 -28.42 -7.63
N SER A 4 -15.22 -28.01 -7.20
CA SER A 4 -15.03 -26.70 -6.60
C SER A 4 -15.08 -25.68 -7.72
N LEU A 5 -16.06 -24.80 -7.68
CA LEU A 5 -16.12 -23.62 -8.53
C LEU A 5 -14.83 -22.81 -8.30
N GLY A 6 -14.03 -22.61 -9.36
CA GLY A 6 -12.81 -21.79 -9.30
C GLY A 6 -11.49 -22.54 -9.44
N THR A 7 -11.49 -23.80 -9.81
CA THR A 7 -10.25 -24.48 -10.22
C THR A 7 -9.85 -24.04 -11.64
N THR A 8 -8.57 -23.85 -11.87
CA THR A 8 -8.02 -23.56 -13.20
C THR A 8 -8.13 -24.74 -14.16
N GLY A 9 -8.79 -25.84 -13.77
CA GLY A 9 -8.85 -27.10 -14.51
C GLY A 9 -7.56 -27.92 -14.51
N LEU A 10 -6.47 -27.38 -13.96
CA LEU A 10 -5.20 -28.07 -13.82
C LEU A 10 -5.10 -28.67 -12.42
N VAL A 11 -5.36 -29.97 -12.31
CA VAL A 11 -5.09 -30.73 -11.08
C VAL A 11 -3.80 -31.51 -11.32
N LEU A 12 -2.70 -30.97 -10.79
CA LEU A 12 -1.40 -31.64 -10.82
C LEU A 12 -1.11 -32.16 -9.41
N ASN A 13 -0.85 -33.46 -9.30
CA ASN A 13 -0.32 -34.04 -8.08
C ASN A 13 1.20 -33.84 -8.07
N GLU A 14 1.65 -32.74 -7.47
CA GLU A 14 3.06 -32.40 -7.40
C GLU A 14 3.63 -32.80 -6.02
N PRO A 15 4.54 -33.79 -5.95
CA PRO A 15 5.15 -34.21 -4.69
C PRO A 15 6.07 -33.13 -4.13
N LEU A 16 6.35 -33.19 -2.83
CA LEU A 16 7.33 -32.34 -2.18
C LEU A 16 8.73 -32.60 -2.76
N LEU A 17 9.60 -31.60 -2.66
CA LEU A 17 11.00 -31.75 -3.13
C LEU A 17 11.73 -32.88 -2.39
N TRP A 18 11.46 -33.07 -1.10
CA TRP A 18 12.02 -34.19 -0.31
C TRP A 18 11.57 -35.57 -0.78
N GLU A 19 10.37 -35.68 -1.36
CA GLU A 19 9.87 -36.93 -1.96
C GLU A 19 10.51 -37.24 -3.32
N LYS A 20 11.20 -36.22 -3.91
CA LYS A 20 11.95 -36.35 -5.17
C LYS A 20 13.46 -36.58 -4.94
N ASP A 21 13.89 -36.62 -3.69
CA ASP A 21 15.29 -36.80 -3.34
C ASP A 21 15.91 -38.02 -4.03
N GLN A 22 17.05 -37.82 -4.66
CA GLN A 22 17.84 -38.89 -5.24
C GLN A 22 19.30 -38.61 -4.93
N LYS A 23 19.80 -39.35 -3.98
CA LYS A 23 21.16 -39.22 -3.44
C LYS A 23 22.22 -39.11 -4.54
N GLY A 24 23.06 -38.08 -4.45
CA GLY A 24 24.14 -37.80 -5.39
C GLY A 24 23.71 -36.97 -6.62
N ARG A 25 22.43 -36.54 -6.74
CA ARG A 25 22.05 -35.55 -7.75
C ARG A 25 22.53 -34.16 -7.37
N CYS A 26 22.90 -33.37 -8.36
CA CYS A 26 23.32 -32.00 -8.18
C CYS A 26 22.69 -31.12 -9.27
N GLY A 27 22.05 -30.03 -8.87
CA GLY A 27 21.42 -29.07 -9.79
C GLY A 27 22.35 -27.94 -10.24
N PHE A 28 23.46 -27.78 -9.58
CA PHE A 28 24.39 -26.68 -9.83
C PHE A 28 25.83 -27.08 -9.52
N SER A 29 26.78 -26.69 -10.37
CA SER A 29 28.22 -26.88 -10.15
C SER A 29 28.82 -25.58 -9.66
N LEU A 30 29.29 -25.59 -8.44
CA LEU A 30 30.03 -24.47 -7.87
C LEU A 30 31.39 -24.30 -8.59
N PRO A 31 31.84 -23.07 -8.82
CA PRO A 31 33.18 -22.81 -9.31
C PRO A 31 34.23 -23.37 -8.31
N ARG A 32 35.42 -23.67 -8.80
CA ARG A 32 36.51 -24.04 -7.91
C ARG A 32 36.79 -22.91 -6.92
N ARG A 33 37.00 -23.28 -5.67
CA ARG A 33 37.38 -22.32 -4.64
C ARG A 33 38.75 -21.71 -4.99
N ASP A 34 38.81 -20.39 -5.02
CA ASP A 34 39.99 -19.56 -5.31
C ASP A 34 40.61 -18.94 -4.05
N VAL A 35 40.05 -19.28 -2.88
CA VAL A 35 40.55 -18.87 -1.57
C VAL A 35 40.76 -20.09 -0.66
N ASP A 36 41.66 -19.98 0.28
CA ASP A 36 41.94 -21.06 1.26
C ASP A 36 40.70 -21.34 2.12
N SER A 37 40.56 -22.58 2.53
CA SER A 37 39.49 -22.99 3.44
C SER A 37 39.83 -22.53 4.86
N PHE A 38 38.99 -21.68 5.42
CA PHE A 38 39.08 -21.29 6.82
C PHE A 38 38.06 -22.12 7.62
N PRO A 39 38.50 -23.08 8.45
CA PRO A 39 37.59 -23.86 9.28
C PRO A 39 36.98 -22.94 10.35
N MET A 40 35.66 -22.91 10.42
CA MET A 40 34.98 -22.25 11.53
C MET A 40 34.95 -23.17 12.75
N ASP A 41 34.94 -22.56 13.93
CA ASP A 41 34.84 -23.29 15.19
C ASP A 41 33.52 -24.07 15.25
N LYS A 42 33.56 -25.28 15.81
CA LYS A 42 32.36 -26.12 15.96
C LYS A 42 31.28 -25.46 16.85
N ASP A 43 31.71 -24.62 17.77
CA ASP A 43 30.78 -23.89 18.67
C ASP A 43 29.96 -22.82 17.96
N VAL A 44 30.36 -22.41 16.75
CA VAL A 44 29.62 -21.41 15.92
C VAL A 44 29.03 -22.00 14.64
N THR A 45 29.14 -23.32 14.45
CA THR A 45 28.58 -24.04 13.30
C THR A 45 27.55 -25.05 13.77
N GLY A 46 26.38 -25.06 13.15
CA GLY A 46 25.38 -26.12 13.33
C GLY A 46 25.57 -27.27 12.34
N ASP A 47 24.76 -28.30 12.52
CA ASP A 47 24.66 -29.39 11.55
C ASP A 47 24.14 -28.89 10.20
N VAL A 48 24.63 -29.47 9.11
CA VAL A 48 24.13 -29.16 7.78
C VAL A 48 22.68 -29.66 7.67
N PRO A 49 21.74 -28.80 7.31
CA PRO A 49 20.35 -29.24 7.12
C PRO A 49 20.24 -30.34 6.07
N ASP A 50 19.36 -31.32 6.33
CA ASP A 50 19.06 -32.39 5.39
C ASP A 50 18.20 -31.88 4.23
N PHE A 51 18.84 -31.30 3.22
CA PHE A 51 18.21 -30.87 1.98
C PHE A 51 18.22 -31.99 0.95
N PRO A 52 17.19 -32.10 0.09
CA PRO A 52 17.14 -33.13 -0.92
C PRO A 52 18.16 -32.90 -2.04
N ASP A 53 18.75 -33.97 -2.51
CA ASP A 53 19.63 -33.99 -3.68
C ASP A 53 18.77 -33.96 -4.97
N LEU A 54 18.77 -32.85 -5.68
CA LEU A 54 17.89 -32.61 -6.83
C LEU A 54 18.68 -32.14 -8.06
N SER A 55 18.18 -32.44 -9.24
CA SER A 55 18.67 -31.84 -10.46
C SER A 55 18.00 -30.48 -10.72
N GLU A 56 18.63 -29.62 -11.51
CA GLU A 56 18.02 -28.38 -11.98
C GLU A 56 16.65 -28.63 -12.63
N VAL A 57 16.55 -29.68 -13.43
CA VAL A 57 15.30 -30.06 -14.14
C VAL A 57 14.17 -30.37 -13.14
N ASP A 58 14.46 -31.07 -12.05
CA ASP A 58 13.48 -31.41 -11.03
C ASP A 58 12.98 -30.15 -10.34
N VAL A 59 13.89 -29.23 -9.97
CA VAL A 59 13.56 -27.98 -9.30
C VAL A 59 12.73 -27.06 -10.23
N VAL A 60 13.18 -26.84 -11.46
CA VAL A 60 12.51 -25.96 -12.42
C VAL A 60 11.11 -26.48 -12.74
N ARG A 61 10.98 -27.78 -13.00
CA ARG A 61 9.67 -28.40 -13.31
C ARG A 61 8.73 -28.36 -12.11
N HIS A 62 9.24 -28.59 -10.91
CA HIS A 62 8.44 -28.51 -9.68
C HIS A 62 7.83 -27.11 -9.51
N TYR A 63 8.65 -26.08 -9.48
CA TYR A 63 8.15 -24.72 -9.29
C TYR A 63 7.34 -24.19 -10.48
N THR A 64 7.63 -24.62 -11.70
CA THR A 64 6.80 -24.29 -12.87
C THR A 64 5.40 -24.86 -12.72
N ARG A 65 5.24 -26.10 -12.25
CA ARG A 65 3.93 -26.71 -12.00
C ARG A 65 3.21 -26.03 -10.85
N LEU A 66 3.90 -25.72 -9.75
CA LEU A 66 3.31 -25.00 -8.63
C LEU A 66 2.86 -23.58 -9.04
N SER A 67 3.63 -22.92 -9.91
CA SER A 67 3.27 -21.58 -10.38
C SER A 67 1.96 -21.56 -11.18
N GLN A 68 1.60 -22.67 -11.83
CA GLN A 68 0.34 -22.82 -12.56
C GLN A 68 -0.88 -22.93 -11.64
N TRP A 69 -0.69 -23.26 -10.36
CA TRP A 69 -1.76 -23.29 -9.36
C TRP A 69 -2.05 -21.92 -8.76
N ASN A 70 -1.12 -20.99 -8.90
CA ASN A 70 -1.28 -19.65 -8.38
C ASN A 70 -2.15 -18.80 -9.31
N PHE A 71 -2.92 -17.92 -8.69
CA PHE A 71 -3.63 -16.89 -9.44
C PHE A 71 -2.67 -15.81 -9.91
N GLY A 72 -2.89 -15.30 -11.12
CA GLY A 72 -2.14 -14.20 -11.69
C GLY A 72 -3.04 -13.29 -12.51
N VAL A 73 -2.77 -12.00 -12.51
CA VAL A 73 -3.56 -11.00 -13.27
C VAL A 73 -3.55 -11.24 -14.77
N ASP A 74 -2.58 -12.01 -15.28
CA ASP A 74 -2.49 -12.37 -16.69
C ASP A 74 -3.37 -13.57 -17.06
N THR A 75 -3.72 -14.41 -16.10
CA THR A 75 -4.53 -15.62 -16.29
C THR A 75 -6.00 -15.42 -15.95
N GLY A 76 -6.32 -14.37 -15.17
CA GLY A 76 -7.69 -14.10 -14.76
C GLY A 76 -7.77 -12.99 -13.73
N MET A 77 -8.99 -12.63 -13.39
CA MET A 77 -9.24 -11.71 -12.29
C MET A 77 -9.10 -12.47 -10.97
N TYR A 78 -8.32 -11.93 -10.05
CA TYR A 78 -8.28 -12.41 -8.68
C TYR A 78 -8.33 -11.26 -7.67
N PRO A 79 -9.25 -11.31 -6.70
CA PRO A 79 -9.26 -10.37 -5.59
C PRO A 79 -8.19 -10.75 -4.58
N LEU A 80 -7.50 -9.73 -4.05
CA LEU A 80 -6.64 -9.89 -2.88
C LEU A 80 -7.26 -9.06 -1.75
N GLY A 81 -7.30 -9.56 -0.55
CA GLY A 81 -7.93 -9.02 0.66
C GLY A 81 -8.37 -7.55 0.62
N SER A 82 -7.46 -6.63 0.77
CA SER A 82 -7.72 -5.18 0.73
C SER A 82 -7.31 -4.51 -0.59
N CYS A 83 -7.13 -5.27 -1.67
CA CYS A 83 -6.61 -4.76 -2.94
C CYS A 83 -7.45 -5.19 -4.14
N THR A 84 -7.76 -4.24 -5.02
CA THR A 84 -8.20 -4.56 -6.37
C THR A 84 -7.00 -4.95 -7.22
N MET A 85 -6.91 -6.22 -7.59
CA MET A 85 -5.84 -6.72 -8.45
C MET A 85 -6.25 -6.58 -9.91
N LYS A 86 -6.01 -5.38 -10.46
CA LYS A 86 -6.30 -5.06 -11.86
C LYS A 86 -5.20 -5.56 -12.80
N TYR A 87 -5.55 -5.76 -14.06
CA TYR A 87 -4.58 -5.98 -15.11
C TYR A 87 -3.75 -4.71 -15.36
N ASN A 88 -2.42 -4.85 -15.37
CA ASN A 88 -1.51 -3.76 -15.75
C ASN A 88 -1.11 -3.92 -17.22
N PRO A 89 -1.25 -2.89 -18.07
CA PRO A 89 -0.79 -2.94 -19.45
C PRO A 89 0.70 -3.30 -19.53
N LYS A 90 1.08 -4.25 -20.37
CA LYS A 90 2.47 -4.71 -20.49
C LYS A 90 3.44 -3.63 -20.99
N THR A 91 2.91 -2.60 -21.61
CA THR A 91 3.72 -1.42 -21.96
C THR A 91 4.22 -0.68 -20.71
N ASN A 92 3.40 -0.59 -19.66
CA ASN A 92 3.79 0.05 -18.40
C ASN A 92 4.93 -0.71 -17.72
N GLU A 93 4.84 -2.05 -17.68
CA GLU A 93 5.89 -2.91 -17.13
C GLU A 93 7.21 -2.75 -17.90
N ARG A 94 7.14 -2.69 -19.24
CA ARG A 94 8.33 -2.47 -20.08
C ARG A 94 8.96 -1.10 -19.85
N GLN A 95 8.16 -0.05 -19.71
CA GLN A 95 8.68 1.29 -19.42
C GLN A 95 9.33 1.37 -18.02
N ALA A 96 8.74 0.73 -17.03
CA ALA A 96 9.32 0.66 -15.68
C ALA A 96 10.70 -0.05 -15.65
N GLN A 97 10.96 -0.95 -16.60
CA GLN A 97 12.24 -1.66 -16.74
C GLN A 97 13.28 -0.93 -17.60
N THR A 98 12.98 0.28 -18.04
CA THR A 98 13.94 1.08 -18.85
C THR A 98 15.24 1.26 -18.07
N PRO A 99 16.41 0.84 -18.59
CA PRO A 99 17.66 0.77 -17.84
C PRO A 99 18.11 2.10 -17.22
N GLY A 100 17.83 3.22 -17.88
CA GLY A 100 18.15 4.55 -17.36
C GLY A 100 17.40 4.94 -16.07
N PHE A 101 16.28 4.28 -15.77
CA PHE A 101 15.52 4.46 -14.53
C PHE A 101 15.76 3.32 -13.56
N SER A 102 15.54 2.07 -14.00
CA SER A 102 15.62 0.90 -13.14
C SER A 102 17.03 0.58 -12.63
N GLY A 103 18.06 0.93 -13.40
CA GLY A 103 19.47 0.72 -13.05
C GLY A 103 20.15 1.92 -12.37
N ALA A 104 19.43 3.02 -12.15
CA ALA A 104 20.01 4.22 -11.52
C ALA A 104 20.20 3.99 -10.01
N HIS A 105 21.42 4.19 -9.52
CA HIS A 105 21.69 4.12 -8.09
C HIS A 105 21.07 5.33 -7.35
N PRO A 106 20.40 5.15 -6.18
CA PRO A 106 19.75 6.24 -5.46
C PRO A 106 20.69 7.39 -5.05
N MET A 107 21.98 7.11 -4.88
CA MET A 107 22.99 8.10 -4.48
C MET A 107 23.73 8.73 -5.67
N LEU A 108 23.23 8.59 -6.89
CA LEU A 108 23.81 9.29 -8.04
C LEU A 108 23.74 10.82 -7.85
N PRO A 109 24.75 11.56 -8.32
CA PRO A 109 24.71 13.03 -8.31
C PRO A 109 23.47 13.56 -9.04
N THR A 110 22.91 14.65 -8.55
CA THR A 110 21.66 15.25 -9.05
C THR A 110 21.69 15.56 -10.56
N ASN A 111 22.83 15.95 -11.09
CA ASN A 111 22.99 16.22 -12.52
C ASN A 111 22.85 14.97 -13.42
N LEU A 112 22.97 13.77 -12.84
CA LEU A 112 22.78 12.49 -13.54
C LEU A 112 21.38 11.90 -13.35
N THR A 113 20.54 12.49 -12.50
CA THR A 113 19.21 11.98 -12.15
C THR A 113 18.08 12.90 -12.59
N GLN A 114 18.34 13.87 -13.45
CA GLN A 114 17.35 14.90 -13.84
C GLN A 114 16.08 14.29 -14.47
N GLY A 115 16.21 13.20 -15.25
CA GLY A 115 15.05 12.51 -15.84
C GLY A 115 14.15 11.88 -14.79
N ALA A 116 14.72 11.25 -13.75
CA ALA A 116 13.98 10.66 -12.64
C ALA A 116 13.30 11.75 -11.79
N LEU A 117 14.00 12.85 -11.51
CA LEU A 117 13.45 13.99 -10.77
C LEU A 117 12.30 14.65 -11.53
N LYS A 118 12.43 14.82 -12.85
CA LYS A 118 11.35 15.34 -13.69
C LYS A 118 10.13 14.44 -13.67
N LEU A 119 10.32 13.13 -13.81
CA LEU A 119 9.23 12.16 -13.74
C LEU A 119 8.48 12.24 -12.41
N MET A 120 9.20 12.32 -11.29
CA MET A 120 8.58 12.47 -9.97
C MET A 120 7.85 13.80 -9.84
N PHE A 121 8.44 14.89 -10.30
CA PHE A 121 7.81 16.21 -10.28
C PHE A 121 6.50 16.25 -11.09
N GLU A 122 6.52 15.70 -12.30
CA GLU A 122 5.32 15.61 -13.15
C GLU A 122 4.25 14.70 -12.52
N LEU A 123 4.67 13.58 -11.92
CA LEU A 123 3.74 12.67 -11.22
C LEU A 123 3.04 13.37 -10.04
N GLN A 124 3.76 14.19 -9.26
CA GLN A 124 3.15 15.00 -8.20
C GLN A 124 2.06 15.91 -8.77
N GLY A 125 2.35 16.59 -9.89
CA GLY A 125 1.39 17.45 -10.59
C GLY A 125 0.14 16.68 -11.07
N PHE A 126 0.33 15.52 -11.68
CA PHE A 126 -0.79 14.69 -12.13
C PHE A 126 -1.65 14.18 -10.98
N LEU A 127 -1.04 13.76 -9.87
CA LEU A 127 -1.79 13.31 -8.70
C LEU A 127 -2.56 14.46 -8.03
N ALA A 128 -1.97 15.65 -7.95
CA ALA A 128 -2.65 16.84 -7.47
C ALA A 128 -3.88 17.17 -8.33
N GLU A 129 -3.72 17.20 -9.65
CA GLU A 129 -4.81 17.45 -10.62
C GLU A 129 -5.95 16.43 -10.50
N ILE A 130 -5.62 15.13 -10.49
CA ILE A 130 -6.63 14.05 -10.41
C ILE A 130 -7.42 14.10 -9.10
N THR A 131 -6.81 14.56 -8.01
CA THR A 131 -7.44 14.57 -6.68
C THR A 131 -8.04 15.90 -6.28
N GLY A 132 -7.74 16.99 -7.01
CA GLY A 132 -8.13 18.34 -6.62
C GLY A 132 -7.38 18.85 -5.38
N MET A 133 -6.21 18.27 -5.08
CA MET A 133 -5.35 18.66 -3.98
C MET A 133 -4.25 19.62 -4.43
N ASP A 134 -3.62 20.34 -3.49
CA ASP A 134 -2.71 21.43 -3.83
C ASP A 134 -1.23 21.00 -3.89
N ALA A 135 -0.84 20.00 -3.09
CA ALA A 135 0.53 19.50 -3.07
C ALA A 135 0.57 17.99 -2.78
N VAL A 136 1.66 17.34 -3.19
CA VAL A 136 1.82 15.88 -3.08
C VAL A 136 3.23 15.51 -2.66
N THR A 137 3.38 14.58 -1.73
CA THR A 137 4.65 13.88 -1.48
C THR A 137 4.59 12.45 -1.99
N LEU A 138 5.67 12.00 -2.63
CA LEU A 138 5.84 10.62 -3.11
C LEU A 138 6.65 9.74 -2.15
N GLN A 139 7.02 10.27 -0.99
CA GLN A 139 7.92 9.59 -0.03
C GLN A 139 7.35 8.27 0.53
N PRO A 140 6.06 8.17 0.88
CA PRO A 140 5.55 6.94 1.47
C PRO A 140 5.59 5.76 0.50
N ALA A 141 6.19 4.65 0.94
CA ALA A 141 6.44 3.46 0.12
C ALA A 141 5.29 2.43 0.14
N ALA A 142 4.22 2.69 0.89
CA ALA A 142 3.06 1.81 1.01
C ALA A 142 1.84 2.60 1.49
N GLY A 143 0.63 2.02 1.41
CA GLY A 143 -0.60 2.65 1.89
C GLY A 143 -0.54 2.99 3.37
N ALA A 144 -0.22 2.02 4.23
CA ALA A 144 -0.07 2.23 5.67
C ALA A 144 1.00 3.29 6.02
N HIS A 145 2.06 3.40 5.21
CA HIS A 145 3.05 4.47 5.37
C HIS A 145 2.46 5.84 4.98
N GLY A 146 1.60 5.89 3.95
CA GLY A 146 0.84 7.10 3.60
C GLY A 146 -0.14 7.51 4.70
N GLU A 147 -0.83 6.53 5.32
CA GLU A 147 -1.70 6.78 6.48
C GLU A 147 -0.92 7.40 7.65
N LEU A 148 0.21 6.79 8.01
CA LEU A 148 1.10 7.30 9.07
C LEU A 148 1.60 8.72 8.74
N ALA A 149 2.06 8.95 7.52
CA ALA A 149 2.50 10.28 7.07
C ALA A 149 1.37 11.31 7.17
N GLY A 150 0.16 10.95 6.76
CA GLY A 150 -1.03 11.79 6.89
C GLY A 150 -1.34 12.17 8.34
N MET A 151 -1.23 11.23 9.26
CA MET A 151 -1.42 11.50 10.70
C MET A 151 -0.32 12.38 11.27
N LEU A 152 0.93 12.19 10.85
CA LEU A 152 2.05 13.06 11.24
C LEU A 152 1.87 14.51 10.73
N LEU A 153 1.32 14.70 9.53
CA LEU A 153 1.00 16.02 8.98
C LEU A 153 -0.07 16.72 9.81
N ILE A 154 -1.14 16.02 10.19
CA ILE A 154 -2.19 16.54 11.07
C ILE A 154 -1.62 16.92 12.44
N TRP A 155 -0.78 16.05 13.01
CA TRP A 155 -0.11 16.33 14.27
C TRP A 155 0.79 17.57 14.18
N ALA A 156 1.62 17.68 13.13
CA ALA A 156 2.52 18.81 12.91
C ALA A 156 1.75 20.13 12.73
N PHE A 157 0.64 20.09 11.99
CA PHE A 157 -0.24 21.24 11.80
C PHE A 157 -0.79 21.76 13.12
N HIS A 158 -1.41 20.90 13.94
CA HIS A 158 -1.94 21.32 15.24
C HIS A 158 -0.86 21.80 16.19
N LYS A 159 0.29 21.11 16.22
CA LYS A 159 1.45 21.53 17.01
C LYS A 159 1.95 22.93 16.60
N SER A 160 1.99 23.23 15.31
CA SER A 160 2.40 24.57 14.82
C SER A 160 1.46 25.69 15.23
N LYS A 161 0.18 25.36 15.48
CA LYS A 161 -0.84 26.27 16.00
C LYS A 161 -0.83 26.39 17.55
N GLY A 162 0.09 25.68 18.23
CA GLY A 162 0.11 25.61 19.69
C GLY A 162 -1.07 24.82 20.28
N SER A 163 -1.76 24.04 19.47
CA SER A 163 -2.93 23.24 19.88
C SER A 163 -2.52 21.79 20.16
N HIS A 164 -2.90 21.28 21.34
CA HIS A 164 -2.63 19.92 21.77
C HIS A 164 -3.87 19.03 21.62
N ARG A 165 -4.28 18.77 20.37
CA ARG A 165 -5.39 17.86 20.10
C ARG A 165 -4.92 16.42 20.16
N SER A 166 -5.65 15.58 20.89
CA SER A 166 -5.25 14.22 21.24
C SER A 166 -6.13 13.11 20.66
N LYS A 167 -7.22 13.49 19.98
CA LYS A 167 -8.22 12.55 19.47
C LYS A 167 -8.30 12.55 17.95
N ILE A 168 -8.53 11.37 17.39
CA ILE A 168 -8.91 11.18 15.98
C ILE A 168 -10.20 10.35 15.94
N ILE A 169 -11.19 10.82 15.22
CA ILE A 169 -12.42 10.08 14.97
C ILE A 169 -12.15 9.05 13.87
N VAL A 170 -12.60 7.80 14.10
CA VAL A 170 -12.44 6.70 13.16
C VAL A 170 -13.76 5.96 13.00
N PRO A 171 -14.34 5.87 11.80
CA PRO A 171 -15.53 5.07 11.55
C PRO A 171 -15.32 3.58 11.86
N ASP A 172 -16.39 2.89 12.26
CA ASP A 172 -16.37 1.45 12.49
C ASP A 172 -16.17 0.63 11.21
N THR A 173 -16.38 1.24 10.04
CA THR A 173 -16.10 0.68 8.72
C THR A 173 -14.65 0.89 8.25
N ALA A 174 -13.81 1.57 9.04
CA ALA A 174 -12.44 1.88 8.65
C ALA A 174 -11.56 0.62 8.57
N HIS A 175 -10.57 0.66 7.68
CA HIS A 175 -9.52 -0.36 7.67
C HIS A 175 -8.72 -0.34 8.97
N GLY A 176 -8.31 -1.51 9.45
CA GLY A 176 -7.63 -1.65 10.76
C GLY A 176 -6.32 -0.86 10.91
N THR A 177 -5.68 -0.50 9.80
CA THR A 177 -4.45 0.33 9.82
C THR A 177 -4.74 1.80 10.14
N ASN A 178 -5.96 2.31 9.93
CA ASN A 178 -6.30 3.69 10.24
C ASN A 178 -6.18 3.99 11.75
N PRO A 179 -6.86 3.27 12.65
CA PRO A 179 -6.67 3.49 14.09
C PRO A 179 -5.25 3.14 14.55
N ALA A 180 -4.56 2.18 13.92
CA ALA A 180 -3.18 1.86 14.24
C ALA A 180 -2.23 3.02 13.93
N SER A 181 -2.37 3.65 12.76
CA SER A 181 -1.58 4.83 12.36
C SER A 181 -1.84 6.03 13.27
N ALA A 182 -3.12 6.27 13.66
CA ALA A 182 -3.46 7.29 14.63
C ALA A 182 -2.76 7.05 15.99
N SER A 183 -2.79 5.82 16.48
CA SER A 183 -2.16 5.43 17.74
C SER A 183 -0.64 5.58 17.70
N LEU A 184 0.02 5.24 16.60
CA LEU A 184 1.47 5.43 16.42
C LEU A 184 1.88 6.90 16.50
N CYS A 185 0.98 7.82 16.09
CA CYS A 185 1.20 9.27 16.19
C CYS A 185 0.81 9.85 17.57
N GLY A 186 0.40 9.00 18.51
CA GLY A 186 0.01 9.42 19.87
C GLY A 186 -1.43 9.91 19.99
N PHE A 187 -2.26 9.73 18.96
CA PHE A 187 -3.68 10.04 19.04
C PHE A 187 -4.48 8.89 19.65
N ARG A 188 -5.51 9.23 20.41
CA ARG A 188 -6.53 8.30 20.84
C ARG A 188 -7.63 8.20 19.79
N SER A 189 -7.85 7.02 19.24
CA SER A 189 -8.95 6.79 18.31
C SER A 189 -10.29 6.78 19.01
N VAL A 190 -11.25 7.54 18.49
CA VAL A 190 -12.64 7.60 18.95
C VAL A 190 -13.51 6.95 17.89
N PRO A 191 -14.07 5.76 18.13
CA PRO A 191 -14.90 5.08 17.14
C PRO A 191 -16.27 5.77 17.00
N VAL A 192 -16.73 5.91 15.75
CA VAL A 192 -18.10 6.34 15.41
C VAL A 192 -18.78 5.24 14.64
N LYS A 193 -19.99 4.90 15.02
CA LYS A 193 -20.80 3.87 14.36
C LYS A 193 -21.45 4.43 13.10
N SER A 194 -21.45 3.63 12.05
CA SER A 194 -22.26 3.85 10.87
C SER A 194 -23.74 3.67 11.21
N ASN A 195 -24.60 4.32 10.41
CA ASN A 195 -26.05 4.16 10.49
C ASN A 195 -26.50 2.80 9.90
N GLU A 196 -27.80 2.54 9.87
CA GLU A 196 -28.38 1.30 9.31
C GLU A 196 -28.07 1.10 7.82
N GLN A 197 -27.72 2.18 7.11
CA GLN A 197 -27.32 2.14 5.69
C GLN A 197 -25.82 1.87 5.52
N GLY A 198 -25.05 1.79 6.60
CA GLY A 198 -23.61 1.54 6.57
C GLY A 198 -22.75 2.76 6.24
N ILE A 199 -23.29 3.97 6.37
CA ILE A 199 -22.59 5.25 6.16
C ILE A 199 -22.60 6.09 7.44
N LEU A 200 -21.71 7.08 7.51
CA LEU A 200 -21.67 8.03 8.62
C LEU A 200 -22.84 9.02 8.57
N SER A 201 -23.38 9.34 9.74
CA SER A 201 -24.29 10.49 9.89
C SER A 201 -23.53 11.71 10.43
N PRO A 202 -23.86 12.92 9.94
CA PRO A 202 -23.29 14.17 10.48
C PRO A 202 -23.49 14.33 11.97
N GLU A 203 -24.67 13.95 12.49
CA GLU A 203 -25.03 14.05 13.90
C GLU A 203 -24.12 13.18 14.79
N ALA A 204 -23.83 11.95 14.34
CA ALA A 204 -22.95 11.05 15.08
C ALA A 204 -21.50 11.56 15.14
N VAL A 205 -21.05 12.25 14.09
CA VAL A 205 -19.74 12.90 14.09
C VAL A 205 -19.75 14.15 14.97
N ASP A 206 -20.78 14.97 14.90
CA ASP A 206 -20.91 16.20 15.70
C ASP A 206 -20.95 15.93 17.20
N GLU A 207 -21.60 14.84 17.62
CA GLU A 207 -21.70 14.40 19.01
C GLU A 207 -20.34 14.10 19.67
N VAL A 208 -19.41 13.53 18.88
CA VAL A 208 -18.09 13.11 19.40
C VAL A 208 -16.97 14.11 19.10
N MET A 209 -17.25 15.09 18.23
CA MET A 209 -16.31 16.12 17.83
C MET A 209 -16.21 17.23 18.87
N ASP A 210 -15.05 17.38 19.48
CA ASP A 210 -14.75 18.40 20.50
C ASP A 210 -13.42 19.14 20.21
N GLU A 211 -13.02 20.03 21.13
CA GLU A 211 -11.79 20.81 21.03
C GLU A 211 -10.50 19.99 21.10
N GLU A 212 -10.56 18.77 21.65
CA GLU A 212 -9.42 17.84 21.70
C GLU A 212 -9.31 17.01 20.40
N THR A 213 -10.28 17.08 19.53
CA THR A 213 -10.32 16.28 18.31
C THR A 213 -9.47 16.92 17.19
N ALA A 214 -8.40 16.26 16.79
CA ALA A 214 -7.50 16.73 15.74
C ALA A 214 -8.11 16.58 14.33
N GLY A 215 -8.99 15.60 14.15
CA GLY A 215 -9.66 15.36 12.89
C GLY A 215 -10.38 14.03 12.83
N ILE A 216 -10.81 13.67 11.64
CA ILE A 216 -11.45 12.40 11.31
C ILE A 216 -10.66 11.66 10.23
N MET A 217 -10.57 10.33 10.34
CA MET A 217 -10.08 9.46 9.27
C MET A 217 -11.26 8.77 8.60
N VAL A 218 -11.54 9.10 7.36
CA VAL A 218 -12.58 8.46 6.56
C VAL A 218 -11.98 7.67 5.40
N THR A 219 -12.70 6.67 4.92
CA THR A 219 -12.43 5.99 3.65
C THR A 219 -13.62 6.27 2.73
N ASN A 220 -13.41 6.78 1.54
CA ASN A 220 -14.53 7.09 0.65
C ASN A 220 -14.24 6.67 -0.81
N PRO A 221 -15.00 5.71 -1.40
CA PRO A 221 -16.04 4.88 -0.76
C PRO A 221 -15.50 4.08 0.42
N ASN A 222 -16.35 3.78 1.41
CA ASN A 222 -15.94 3.06 2.62
C ASN A 222 -15.64 1.57 2.32
N THR A 223 -15.21 0.81 3.33
CA THR A 223 -14.82 -0.60 3.14
C THR A 223 -16.00 -1.53 2.79
N LEU A 224 -17.24 -1.08 2.96
CA LEU A 224 -18.44 -1.78 2.50
C LEU A 224 -18.76 -1.49 1.02
N GLY A 225 -18.01 -0.59 0.36
CA GLY A 225 -18.22 -0.17 -1.01
C GLY A 225 -19.29 0.94 -1.17
N LEU A 226 -19.65 1.59 -0.08
CA LEU A 226 -20.66 2.64 -0.05
C LEU A 226 -19.99 4.02 -0.07
N PHE A 227 -20.52 4.94 -0.87
CA PHE A 227 -20.07 6.33 -0.87
C PHE A 227 -20.62 7.06 0.35
N GLU A 228 -19.76 7.77 1.08
CA GLU A 228 -20.17 8.59 2.23
C GLU A 228 -20.89 9.86 1.73
N GLU A 229 -22.18 9.76 1.52
CA GLU A 229 -23.00 10.81 0.90
C GLU A 229 -22.97 12.13 1.68
N ASN A 230 -22.79 12.05 2.98
CA ASN A 230 -22.77 13.20 3.89
C ASN A 230 -21.38 13.81 4.07
N ILE A 231 -20.38 13.40 3.28
CA ILE A 231 -18.98 13.77 3.50
C ILE A 231 -18.76 15.30 3.55
N ILE A 232 -19.46 16.07 2.76
CA ILE A 232 -19.35 17.54 2.75
C ILE A 232 -19.84 18.12 4.08
N GLN A 233 -20.99 17.67 4.57
CA GLN A 233 -21.53 18.12 5.87
C GLN A 233 -20.62 17.71 7.03
N ILE A 234 -20.07 16.48 6.97
CA ILE A 234 -19.10 15.98 7.95
C ILE A 234 -17.84 16.83 7.94
N ALA A 235 -17.30 17.16 6.75
CA ALA A 235 -16.14 18.03 6.62
C ALA A 235 -16.39 19.43 7.21
N ASP A 236 -17.55 20.01 6.94
CA ASP A 236 -17.96 21.31 7.49
C ASP A 236 -18.02 21.29 9.04
N ILE A 237 -18.58 20.23 9.63
CA ILE A 237 -18.60 20.04 11.07
C ILE A 237 -17.18 19.98 11.64
N VAL A 238 -16.32 19.14 11.05
CA VAL A 238 -14.95 18.95 11.48
C VAL A 238 -14.15 20.26 11.39
N HIS A 239 -14.26 20.97 10.27
CA HIS A 239 -13.57 22.24 10.04
C HIS A 239 -14.08 23.35 10.98
N SER A 240 -15.38 23.43 11.20
CA SER A 240 -15.97 24.45 12.10
C SER A 240 -15.45 24.35 13.53
N LYS A 241 -15.10 23.15 13.96
CA LYS A 241 -14.50 22.85 15.27
C LYS A 241 -12.95 22.80 15.22
N GLY A 242 -12.35 23.19 14.08
CA GLY A 242 -10.91 23.33 13.89
C GLY A 242 -10.14 22.03 13.71
N GLY A 243 -10.82 20.93 13.39
CA GLY A 243 -10.22 19.66 13.00
C GLY A 243 -9.88 19.59 11.51
N LEU A 244 -9.26 18.49 11.09
CA LEU A 244 -8.91 18.22 9.70
C LEU A 244 -9.54 16.89 9.23
N VAL A 245 -9.82 16.81 7.93
CA VAL A 245 -10.38 15.60 7.31
C VAL A 245 -9.29 14.85 6.56
N TYR A 246 -8.95 13.68 7.06
CA TYR A 246 -8.10 12.72 6.35
C TYR A 246 -8.96 11.71 5.62
N CYS A 247 -8.63 11.43 4.35
CA CYS A 247 -9.27 10.40 3.56
C CYS A 247 -8.27 9.29 3.18
N ASP A 248 -8.64 8.06 3.48
CA ASP A 248 -8.00 6.88 2.93
C ASP A 248 -8.44 6.69 1.48
N GLY A 249 -7.51 6.97 0.55
CA GLY A 249 -7.73 6.89 -0.89
C GLY A 249 -7.49 5.49 -1.48
N ALA A 250 -7.55 4.44 -0.67
CA ALA A 250 -7.39 3.06 -1.15
C ALA A 250 -8.39 2.69 -2.27
N ASN A 251 -9.57 3.30 -2.25
CA ASN A 251 -10.63 3.08 -3.22
C ASN A 251 -10.70 4.13 -4.35
N MET A 252 -9.60 4.85 -4.62
CA MET A 252 -9.53 5.90 -5.64
C MET A 252 -9.98 5.43 -7.04
N ASN A 253 -9.82 4.16 -7.37
CA ASN A 253 -10.30 3.58 -8.62
C ASN A 253 -11.82 3.71 -8.83
N ALA A 254 -12.61 3.85 -7.77
CA ALA A 254 -14.05 4.02 -7.84
C ALA A 254 -14.48 5.49 -8.09
N VAL A 255 -13.63 6.45 -7.76
CA VAL A 255 -13.98 7.88 -7.75
C VAL A 255 -13.13 8.74 -8.69
N MET A 256 -12.04 8.20 -9.22
CA MET A 256 -11.15 8.93 -10.12
C MET A 256 -11.87 9.45 -11.36
N GLY A 257 -11.82 10.76 -11.60
CA GLY A 257 -12.51 11.41 -12.70
C GLY A 257 -14.03 11.65 -12.45
N ILE A 258 -14.55 11.27 -11.27
CA ILE A 258 -15.95 11.42 -10.87
C ILE A 258 -16.09 12.38 -9.70
N ALA A 259 -15.30 12.18 -8.63
CA ALA A 259 -15.30 13.04 -7.45
C ALA A 259 -13.99 13.80 -7.31
N ASP A 260 -14.09 15.08 -6.98
CA ASP A 260 -12.96 15.96 -6.66
C ASP A 260 -12.79 15.98 -5.13
N MET A 261 -11.79 15.27 -4.64
CA MET A 261 -11.57 15.10 -3.21
C MET A 261 -11.25 16.42 -2.51
N GLY A 262 -10.54 17.32 -3.18
CA GLY A 262 -10.25 18.64 -2.64
C GLY A 262 -11.49 19.51 -2.47
N LYS A 263 -12.49 19.38 -3.36
CA LYS A 263 -13.74 20.16 -3.29
C LYS A 263 -14.74 19.63 -2.28
N ILE A 264 -14.69 18.34 -1.96
CA ILE A 264 -15.60 17.76 -0.98
C ILE A 264 -15.10 17.91 0.48
N GLY A 265 -14.02 18.66 0.68
CA GLY A 265 -13.53 19.04 2.01
C GLY A 265 -12.43 18.14 2.60
N ILE A 266 -11.75 17.35 1.79
CA ILE A 266 -10.62 16.55 2.25
C ILE A 266 -9.36 17.43 2.36
N ASP A 267 -8.67 17.36 3.51
CA ASP A 267 -7.42 18.10 3.76
C ASP A 267 -6.18 17.26 3.48
N VAL A 268 -6.24 15.97 3.79
CA VAL A 268 -5.16 14.99 3.59
C VAL A 268 -5.74 13.76 2.91
N LEU A 269 -5.13 13.33 1.82
CA LEU A 269 -5.53 12.14 1.08
C LEU A 269 -4.30 11.28 0.80
N HIS A 270 -4.24 10.04 1.27
CA HIS A 270 -3.26 9.12 0.73
C HIS A 270 -3.82 8.32 -0.46
N LEU A 271 -2.96 7.93 -1.37
CA LEU A 271 -3.30 7.08 -2.51
C LEU A 271 -2.53 5.76 -2.45
N ASN A 272 -3.12 4.73 -3.04
CA ASN A 272 -2.45 3.45 -3.24
C ASN A 272 -2.19 3.27 -4.74
N LEU A 273 -0.99 3.63 -5.22
CA LEU A 273 -0.68 3.51 -6.65
C LEU A 273 -0.68 2.06 -7.14
N HIS A 274 -0.43 1.12 -6.25
CA HIS A 274 -0.52 -0.31 -6.53
C HIS A 274 -1.96 -0.87 -6.62
N LYS A 275 -2.97 -0.11 -6.21
CA LYS A 275 -4.38 -0.48 -6.34
C LYS A 275 -5.03 0.13 -7.57
N THR A 276 -4.85 1.42 -7.79
CA THR A 276 -5.50 2.18 -8.86
C THR A 276 -4.63 2.30 -10.12
N PHE A 277 -3.31 2.40 -9.95
CA PHE A 277 -2.34 2.59 -11.03
C PHE A 277 -1.50 1.33 -11.26
N SER A 278 -0.45 1.43 -12.07
CA SER A 278 0.33 0.26 -12.49
C SER A 278 1.52 -0.09 -11.59
N THR A 279 1.67 0.56 -10.45
CA THR A 279 2.73 0.22 -9.49
C THR A 279 2.54 -1.23 -9.01
N PRO A 280 3.55 -2.10 -9.07
CA PRO A 280 3.46 -3.46 -8.56
C PRO A 280 3.47 -3.49 -7.03
N HIS A 281 3.07 -4.62 -6.46
CA HIS A 281 3.12 -4.87 -5.01
C HIS A 281 4.52 -5.30 -4.51
N GLY A 282 5.57 -5.13 -5.29
CA GLY A 282 6.94 -5.45 -4.90
C GLY A 282 7.18 -6.91 -4.50
N GLY A 283 6.31 -7.83 -4.95
CA GLY A 283 6.39 -9.25 -4.61
C GLY A 283 5.80 -9.62 -3.24
N GLY A 284 5.28 -8.67 -2.46
CA GLY A 284 4.80 -9.00 -1.12
C GLY A 284 4.08 -7.88 -0.36
N GLY A 285 3.54 -6.88 -1.06
CA GLY A 285 2.69 -5.87 -0.44
C GLY A 285 3.17 -4.42 -0.49
N PRO A 286 4.47 -4.09 -0.43
CA PRO A 286 4.89 -2.71 -0.65
C PRO A 286 4.53 -2.28 -2.07
N GLY A 287 4.21 -1.00 -2.20
CA GLY A 287 3.86 -0.40 -3.49
C GLY A 287 4.29 1.06 -3.47
N ALA A 288 3.34 1.98 -3.51
CA ALA A 288 3.56 3.39 -3.25
C ALA A 288 2.31 4.00 -2.63
N GLY A 289 2.50 4.89 -1.68
CA GLY A 289 1.43 5.53 -0.91
C GLY A 289 1.57 7.05 -0.89
N PRO A 290 1.56 7.76 -2.04
CA PRO A 290 1.63 9.22 -2.05
C PRO A 290 0.59 9.85 -1.14
N VAL A 291 0.95 10.98 -0.53
CA VAL A 291 0.04 11.78 0.28
C VAL A 291 -0.15 13.13 -0.40
N CYS A 292 -1.42 13.43 -0.66
CA CYS A 292 -1.88 14.68 -1.24
C CYS A 292 -2.48 15.56 -0.15
N VAL A 293 -2.23 16.85 -0.18
CA VAL A 293 -2.67 17.77 0.88
C VAL A 293 -3.21 19.08 0.32
N LYS A 294 -4.04 19.76 1.13
CA LYS A 294 -4.46 21.14 0.88
C LYS A 294 -3.33 22.10 1.24
N LYS A 295 -3.37 23.28 0.63
CA LYS A 295 -2.34 24.33 0.70
C LYS A 295 -1.83 24.61 2.12
N GLN A 296 -2.72 24.60 3.11
CA GLN A 296 -2.36 24.87 4.51
C GLN A 296 -1.42 23.82 5.12
N LEU A 297 -1.33 22.63 4.52
CA LEU A 297 -0.50 21.52 4.98
C LEU A 297 0.79 21.34 4.17
N GLU A 298 0.92 22.01 3.03
CA GLU A 298 2.13 21.97 2.18
C GLU A 298 3.43 22.25 2.95
N PRO A 299 3.50 23.20 3.91
CA PRO A 299 4.73 23.48 4.66
C PRO A 299 5.22 22.31 5.55
N PHE A 300 4.43 21.27 5.71
CA PHE A 300 4.73 20.11 6.56
C PHE A 300 5.11 18.85 5.75
N LEU A 301 5.11 18.94 4.40
CA LEU A 301 5.50 17.83 3.50
C LEU A 301 7.00 17.56 3.53
#